data_f42b3a626e3caeedb2d1517a281e6393
#
_entry.id   f42b3a626e3caeedb2d1517a281e6393
#
_cell.length_a   1.000
_cell.length_b   1.000
_cell.length_c   1.000
_cell.angle_alpha   90.00
_cell.angle_beta   90.00
_cell.angle_gamma   90.00
#
_symmetry.space_group_name_H-M   'P 1'
#
loop_
_entity.id
_entity.type
_entity.pdbx_description
1 polymer ?
#
loop_
_entity_poly.entity_id
_entity_poly.type
_entity_poly.pdbx_seq_one_letter_code
_entity_poly.pdbx_strand_id
1 'polypeptide(L)'
;MNSRKIYTGLVVLLLLAALLLSRHIDPEKQRYQQHLSYNTQVEDTSLSIDEDTFSSHLPVVSIETGGVVIPGRPEQGQHVKDIENSFIQADMRIYDREGELNKLSSQPVLESKINIRVRGNSSRTFDKVGYLFKFTDDAGMERKLEVMGMEKDSTWVLHGPYLDKTLMRNYMWYNLAGQIMEWAPDVRYCEVFLDHEYQGLYVMAEQISMGEGRIEMTKYDGKSNISSYIVCADRESVNDVQYLDNFTSYALRINGKLEVKYPGASRITPELTEYISR
;
A
#
# COMPACT_ATOMS: atom_id res chain seq x y z
N MET A 1 -25.19 -32.43 -48.29
CA MET A 1 -24.86 -32.22 -46.83
C MET A 1 -25.74 -31.06 -46.35
N ASN A 2 -26.57 -31.30 -45.34
CA ASN A 2 -27.67 -30.38 -44.98
C ASN A 2 -27.08 -29.08 -44.41
N SER A 3 -27.36 -27.92 -45.02
CA SER A 3 -26.89 -26.58 -44.58
C SER A 3 -27.08 -26.34 -43.06
N ARG A 4 -28.20 -26.82 -42.53
CA ARG A 4 -28.46 -26.78 -41.07
C ARG A 4 -27.37 -27.45 -40.20
N LYS A 5 -26.84 -28.63 -40.64
CA LYS A 5 -25.77 -29.32 -39.92
C LYS A 5 -24.44 -28.54 -39.95
N ILE A 6 -24.19 -27.84 -41.06
CA ILE A 6 -23.00 -26.99 -41.18
C ILE A 6 -23.09 -25.79 -40.29
N TYR A 7 -24.25 -25.09 -40.23
CA TYR A 7 -24.47 -23.96 -39.35
C TYR A 7 -24.41 -24.37 -37.87
N THR A 8 -24.99 -25.51 -37.51
CA THR A 8 -24.89 -26.01 -36.12
C THR A 8 -23.43 -26.31 -35.74
N GLY A 9 -22.67 -26.94 -36.65
CA GLY A 9 -21.25 -27.21 -36.38
C GLY A 9 -20.43 -25.92 -36.23
N LEU A 10 -20.72 -24.90 -37.03
CA LEU A 10 -20.03 -23.61 -36.97
C LEU A 10 -20.34 -22.83 -35.67
N VAL A 11 -21.59 -22.87 -35.22
CA VAL A 11 -22.01 -22.25 -33.96
C VAL A 11 -21.35 -22.96 -32.76
N VAL A 12 -21.31 -24.30 -32.76
CA VAL A 12 -20.64 -25.08 -31.71
C VAL A 12 -19.14 -24.74 -31.68
N LEU A 13 -18.52 -24.63 -32.83
CA LEU A 13 -17.08 -24.30 -32.94
C LEU A 13 -16.78 -22.89 -32.44
N LEU A 14 -17.64 -21.92 -32.73
CA LEU A 14 -17.53 -20.55 -32.21
C LEU A 14 -17.74 -20.49 -30.70
N LEU A 15 -18.69 -21.26 -30.15
CA LEU A 15 -18.90 -21.32 -28.72
C LEU A 15 -17.70 -21.98 -28.00
N LEU A 16 -17.12 -23.03 -28.57
CA LEU A 16 -15.91 -23.65 -28.03
C LEU A 16 -14.71 -22.70 -28.11
N ALA A 17 -14.55 -21.97 -29.21
CA ALA A 17 -13.51 -20.96 -29.35
C ALA A 17 -13.70 -19.80 -28.32
N ALA A 18 -14.92 -19.32 -28.15
CA ALA A 18 -15.24 -18.31 -27.13
C ALA A 18 -14.95 -18.82 -25.71
N LEU A 19 -15.27 -20.08 -25.41
CA LEU A 19 -15.00 -20.73 -24.14
C LEU A 19 -13.49 -20.95 -23.87
N LEU A 20 -12.72 -21.23 -24.93
CA LEU A 20 -11.27 -21.31 -24.85
C LEU A 20 -10.63 -19.94 -24.68
N LEU A 21 -11.12 -18.92 -25.39
CA LEU A 21 -10.68 -17.54 -25.26
C LEU A 21 -11.03 -16.96 -23.89
N SER A 22 -12.21 -17.28 -23.34
CA SER A 22 -12.61 -16.81 -22.00
C SER A 22 -11.71 -17.34 -20.88
N ARG A 23 -11.02 -18.47 -21.10
CA ARG A 23 -10.01 -18.98 -20.14
C ARG A 23 -8.70 -18.21 -20.13
N HIS A 24 -8.46 -17.40 -21.18
CA HIS A 24 -7.31 -16.49 -21.27
C HIS A 24 -7.67 -15.04 -20.91
N ILE A 25 -8.95 -14.76 -20.69
CA ILE A 25 -9.35 -13.49 -20.06
C ILE A 25 -9.23 -13.78 -18.56
N ASP A 26 -8.13 -13.32 -17.96
CA ASP A 26 -8.04 -13.28 -16.51
C ASP A 26 -9.28 -12.54 -16.01
N PRO A 27 -10.11 -13.16 -15.15
CA PRO A 27 -11.19 -12.41 -14.54
C PRO A 27 -10.53 -11.20 -13.89
N GLU A 28 -10.99 -9.99 -14.25
CA GLU A 28 -10.54 -8.76 -13.57
C GLU A 28 -10.45 -9.10 -12.08
N LYS A 29 -9.23 -9.02 -11.52
CA LYS A 29 -8.96 -9.41 -10.14
C LYS A 29 -9.89 -8.57 -9.27
N GLN A 30 -10.99 -9.17 -8.83
CA GLN A 30 -11.98 -8.44 -8.07
C GLN A 30 -11.32 -7.97 -6.78
N ARG A 31 -11.21 -6.65 -6.65
CA ARG A 31 -10.61 -6.04 -5.47
C ARG A 31 -11.39 -6.43 -4.22
N TYR A 32 -10.72 -7.06 -3.27
CA TYR A 32 -11.30 -7.36 -1.98
C TYR A 32 -11.60 -6.07 -1.21
N GLN A 33 -12.84 -5.88 -0.84
CA GLN A 33 -13.29 -4.74 -0.07
C GLN A 33 -13.72 -5.21 1.32
N GLN A 34 -12.88 -5.00 2.31
CA GLN A 34 -13.08 -5.50 3.68
C GLN A 34 -14.46 -5.16 4.26
N HIS A 35 -15.00 -3.98 3.98
CA HIS A 35 -16.31 -3.56 4.47
C HIS A 35 -17.49 -4.34 3.87
N LEU A 36 -17.31 -5.03 2.73
CA LEU A 36 -18.32 -5.90 2.13
C LEU A 36 -18.27 -7.33 2.64
N SER A 37 -17.12 -7.75 3.18
CA SER A 37 -16.93 -9.09 3.75
C SER A 37 -17.16 -9.12 5.25
N TYR A 38 -17.60 -8.00 5.84
CA TYR A 38 -17.88 -7.92 7.27
C TYR A 38 -18.92 -8.95 7.69
N ASN A 39 -18.53 -9.84 8.59
CA ASN A 39 -19.44 -10.84 9.14
C ASN A 39 -20.23 -10.26 10.31
N THR A 40 -21.48 -9.85 10.04
CA THR A 40 -22.39 -9.31 11.04
C THR A 40 -22.82 -10.32 12.12
N GLN A 41 -22.43 -11.61 11.99
CA GLN A 41 -22.73 -12.63 12.99
C GLN A 41 -21.73 -12.64 14.15
N VAL A 42 -20.59 -11.94 13.99
CA VAL A 42 -19.60 -11.78 15.05
C VAL A 42 -19.84 -10.44 15.73
N GLU A 43 -20.47 -10.45 16.89
CA GLU A 43 -20.64 -9.26 17.72
C GLU A 43 -19.33 -9.00 18.45
N ASP A 44 -18.71 -7.84 18.17
CA ASP A 44 -17.61 -7.31 18.96
C ASP A 44 -18.18 -6.44 20.06
N THR A 45 -18.26 -7.02 21.25
CA THR A 45 -18.74 -6.33 22.45
C THR A 45 -17.61 -5.81 23.33
N SER A 46 -16.36 -6.01 22.90
CA SER A 46 -15.20 -5.58 23.68
C SER A 46 -15.08 -4.07 23.66
N LEU A 47 -15.16 -3.45 24.81
CA LEU A 47 -14.84 -2.03 25.05
C LEU A 47 -13.48 -1.88 25.75
N SER A 48 -12.79 -2.99 25.99
CA SER A 48 -11.50 -2.99 26.67
C SER A 48 -10.38 -2.66 25.67
N ILE A 49 -9.45 -1.82 26.09
CA ILE A 49 -8.17 -1.56 25.41
C ILE A 49 -7.01 -2.28 26.10
N ASP A 50 -7.31 -3.09 27.10
CA ASP A 50 -6.33 -3.91 27.81
C ASP A 50 -5.94 -5.10 26.91
N GLU A 51 -4.65 -5.31 26.72
CA GLU A 51 -4.09 -6.33 25.82
C GLU A 51 -4.63 -7.73 26.12
N ASP A 52 -4.75 -8.10 27.39
CA ASP A 52 -5.17 -9.44 27.82
C ASP A 52 -6.64 -9.75 27.50
N THR A 53 -7.47 -8.71 27.45
CA THR A 53 -8.92 -8.81 27.24
C THR A 53 -9.39 -8.25 25.92
N PHE A 54 -8.48 -7.63 25.13
CA PHE A 54 -8.82 -7.04 23.85
C PHE A 54 -9.28 -8.08 22.85
N SER A 55 -10.36 -7.76 22.14
CA SER A 55 -10.80 -8.51 20.99
C SER A 55 -11.41 -7.59 19.95
N SER A 56 -11.23 -7.88 18.68
CA SER A 56 -11.78 -7.10 17.56
C SER A 56 -12.20 -7.99 16.42
N HIS A 57 -13.24 -7.61 15.71
CA HIS A 57 -13.58 -8.21 14.41
C HIS A 57 -12.61 -7.78 13.29
N LEU A 58 -11.86 -6.71 13.51
CA LEU A 58 -10.80 -6.28 12.60
C LEU A 58 -9.50 -7.05 12.87
N PRO A 59 -8.61 -7.14 11.89
CA PRO A 59 -7.25 -7.59 12.12
C PRO A 59 -6.57 -6.81 13.23
N VAL A 60 -5.76 -7.49 14.04
CA VAL A 60 -4.97 -6.88 15.09
C VAL A 60 -3.49 -7.00 14.74
N VAL A 61 -2.74 -5.93 14.85
CA VAL A 61 -1.30 -5.84 14.61
C VAL A 61 -0.61 -5.50 15.91
N SER A 62 0.29 -6.37 16.38
CA SER A 62 1.17 -6.10 17.51
C SER A 62 2.58 -5.84 17.02
N ILE A 63 3.21 -4.78 17.50
CA ILE A 63 4.59 -4.39 17.17
C ILE A 63 5.35 -4.25 18.49
N GLU A 64 6.45 -4.96 18.62
CA GLU A 64 7.30 -4.93 19.80
C GLU A 64 8.69 -4.40 19.42
N THR A 65 9.03 -3.20 19.92
CA THR A 65 10.32 -2.54 19.70
C THR A 65 11.32 -2.82 20.83
N GLY A 66 10.84 -3.42 21.93
CA GLY A 66 11.61 -3.56 23.16
C GLY A 66 11.84 -2.22 23.86
N GLY A 67 10.94 -1.25 23.68
CA GLY A 67 11.05 0.08 24.23
C GLY A 67 11.97 1.03 23.47
N VAL A 68 12.48 0.62 22.29
CA VAL A 68 13.29 1.50 21.43
C VAL A 68 12.38 2.46 20.68
N VAL A 69 12.68 3.76 20.78
CA VAL A 69 11.88 4.80 20.09
C VAL A 69 11.98 4.63 18.59
N ILE A 70 10.81 4.56 17.92
CA ILE A 70 10.75 4.47 16.46
C ILE A 70 11.22 5.79 15.85
N PRO A 71 12.29 5.79 15.03
CA PRO A 71 12.85 7.01 14.45
C PRO A 71 11.95 7.61 13.38
N GLY A 72 12.24 8.87 13.02
CA GLY A 72 11.57 9.56 11.93
C GLY A 72 10.65 10.69 12.37
N ARG A 73 10.50 10.97 13.66
CA ARG A 73 9.98 12.26 14.15
C ARG A 73 11.10 13.28 14.15
N PRO A 74 10.94 14.45 13.49
CA PRO A 74 11.97 15.48 13.52
C PRO A 74 12.03 16.14 14.90
N GLU A 75 13.23 16.28 15.43
CA GLU A 75 13.51 17.16 16.57
C GLU A 75 13.55 18.62 16.14
N GLN A 76 13.52 19.52 17.10
CA GLN A 76 13.55 20.96 16.81
C GLN A 76 14.83 21.33 16.03
N GLY A 77 14.65 21.86 14.82
CA GLY A 77 15.76 22.22 13.93
C GLY A 77 16.34 21.08 13.07
N GLN A 78 15.82 19.86 13.19
CA GLN A 78 16.25 18.73 12.39
C GLN A 78 15.47 18.68 11.06
N HIS A 79 16.18 18.43 9.96
CA HIS A 79 15.54 18.26 8.65
C HIS A 79 15.09 16.81 8.45
N VAL A 80 13.93 16.64 7.81
CA VAL A 80 13.37 15.31 7.48
C VAL A 80 14.34 14.45 6.66
N LYS A 81 15.17 15.05 5.80
CA LYS A 81 16.24 14.37 5.06
C LYS A 81 17.14 13.52 5.94
N ASP A 82 17.52 14.04 7.08
CA ASP A 82 18.54 13.43 7.95
C ASP A 82 18.02 12.18 8.65
N ILE A 83 16.68 12.04 8.73
CA ILE A 83 15.98 10.95 9.43
C ILE A 83 15.18 10.04 8.50
N GLU A 84 15.11 10.34 7.19
CA GLU A 84 14.25 9.63 6.25
C GLU A 84 14.60 8.14 6.12
N ASN A 85 15.88 7.79 6.27
CA ASN A 85 16.37 6.43 6.11
C ASN A 85 16.74 5.74 7.43
N SER A 86 16.38 6.34 8.57
CA SER A 86 16.61 5.72 9.87
C SER A 86 15.52 4.70 10.16
N PHE A 87 15.90 3.47 10.49
CA PHE A 87 15.02 2.38 10.88
C PHE A 87 15.51 1.75 12.17
N ILE A 88 14.59 1.16 12.92
CA ILE A 88 14.89 0.19 13.97
C ILE A 88 14.29 -1.16 13.62
N GLN A 89 14.87 -2.22 14.14
CA GLN A 89 14.30 -3.56 14.08
C GLN A 89 13.24 -3.70 15.18
N ALA A 90 12.13 -4.38 14.85
CA ALA A 90 11.06 -4.72 15.77
C ALA A 90 10.48 -6.10 15.39
N ASP A 91 9.74 -6.70 16.29
CA ASP A 91 8.95 -7.89 16.03
C ASP A 91 7.50 -7.49 15.74
N MET A 92 6.91 -8.10 14.71
CA MET A 92 5.50 -7.87 14.34
C MET A 92 4.75 -9.17 14.34
N ARG A 93 3.52 -9.13 14.90
CA ARG A 93 2.54 -10.20 14.82
C ARG A 93 1.24 -9.67 14.26
N ILE A 94 0.58 -10.45 13.42
CA ILE A 94 -0.72 -10.12 12.84
C ILE A 94 -1.70 -11.24 13.19
N TYR A 95 -2.85 -10.85 13.69
CA TYR A 95 -3.98 -11.71 14.02
C TYR A 95 -5.11 -11.32 13.07
N ASP A 96 -5.45 -12.21 12.14
CA ASP A 96 -6.43 -11.98 11.08
C ASP A 96 -7.12 -13.29 10.72
N ARG A 97 -8.08 -13.71 11.53
CA ARG A 97 -8.86 -14.93 11.33
C ARG A 97 -10.25 -14.57 10.87
N GLU A 98 -10.60 -15.06 9.71
CA GLU A 98 -11.93 -14.85 9.15
C GLU A 98 -12.99 -15.53 10.02
N GLY A 99 -14.07 -14.80 10.34
CA GLY A 99 -15.22 -15.32 11.09
C GLY A 99 -15.01 -15.46 12.59
N GLU A 100 -13.88 -15.01 13.12
CA GLU A 100 -13.57 -15.04 14.55
C GLU A 100 -13.21 -13.62 15.06
N LEU A 101 -13.30 -13.44 16.38
CA LEU A 101 -12.69 -12.25 17.00
C LEU A 101 -11.19 -12.44 17.14
N ASN A 102 -10.44 -11.48 16.60
CA ASN A 102 -8.99 -11.44 16.71
C ASN A 102 -8.55 -10.98 18.09
N LYS A 103 -7.67 -11.74 18.73
CA LYS A 103 -7.17 -11.52 20.10
C LYS A 103 -5.66 -11.69 20.11
N LEU A 104 -4.98 -10.88 20.90
CA LEU A 104 -3.51 -10.97 21.08
C LEU A 104 -3.10 -12.27 21.79
N SER A 105 -3.99 -12.87 22.58
CA SER A 105 -3.77 -14.17 23.21
C SER A 105 -3.89 -15.37 22.26
N SER A 106 -4.35 -15.16 21.01
CA SER A 106 -4.46 -16.20 19.99
C SER A 106 -3.10 -16.43 19.32
N GLN A 107 -3.00 -17.50 18.54
CA GLN A 107 -1.83 -17.69 17.69
C GLN A 107 -1.89 -16.72 16.50
N PRO A 108 -0.84 -15.92 16.22
CA PRO A 108 -0.80 -15.04 15.08
C PRO A 108 -0.85 -15.81 13.76
N VAL A 109 -1.44 -15.23 12.73
CA VAL A 109 -1.42 -15.77 11.36
C VAL A 109 -0.14 -15.40 10.62
N LEU A 110 0.53 -14.33 11.07
CA LEU A 110 1.83 -13.90 10.56
C LEU A 110 2.70 -13.42 11.73
N GLU A 111 3.94 -13.88 11.75
CA GLU A 111 4.98 -13.40 12.66
C GLU A 111 6.26 -13.15 11.86
N SER A 112 6.87 -11.98 12.04
CA SER A 112 8.09 -11.61 11.34
C SER A 112 8.83 -10.49 12.04
N LYS A 113 10.14 -10.45 11.83
CA LYS A 113 10.92 -9.23 12.08
C LYS A 113 10.62 -8.18 11.04
N ILE A 114 10.67 -6.94 11.45
CA ILE A 114 10.47 -5.78 10.60
C ILE A 114 11.54 -4.72 10.87
N ASN A 115 11.86 -3.94 9.86
CA ASN A 115 12.51 -2.65 10.01
C ASN A 115 11.43 -1.57 9.91
N ILE A 116 11.27 -0.75 10.95
CA ILE A 116 10.18 0.23 11.08
C ILE A 116 10.68 1.64 11.30
N ARG A 117 9.98 2.62 10.76
CA ARG A 117 10.17 4.06 10.99
C ARG A 117 8.86 4.83 10.91
N VAL A 118 8.82 6.01 11.51
CA VAL A 118 7.74 6.98 11.28
C VAL A 118 7.84 7.50 9.84
N ARG A 119 6.68 7.61 9.15
CA ARG A 119 6.60 8.15 7.79
C ARG A 119 5.69 9.37 7.72
N GLY A 120 5.82 10.09 6.63
CA GLY A 120 5.02 11.27 6.32
C GLY A 120 5.91 12.50 6.15
N ASN A 121 5.28 13.64 5.92
CA ASN A 121 5.92 14.95 5.94
C ASN A 121 5.46 15.69 7.21
N SER A 122 4.49 16.56 7.13
CA SER A 122 3.91 17.24 8.30
C SER A 122 3.22 16.29 9.30
N SER A 123 2.71 15.14 8.84
CA SER A 123 2.07 14.14 9.70
C SER A 123 3.00 13.45 10.71
N ARG A 124 4.32 13.62 10.58
CA ARG A 124 5.30 13.11 11.57
C ARG A 124 5.23 13.84 12.91
N THR A 125 4.64 15.03 12.93
CA THR A 125 4.49 15.85 14.15
C THR A 125 3.17 15.63 14.87
N PHE A 126 2.28 14.79 14.33
CA PHE A 126 1.00 14.48 14.96
C PHE A 126 1.19 13.48 16.12
N ASP A 127 0.27 13.48 17.08
CA ASP A 127 0.29 12.50 18.17
C ASP A 127 0.16 11.09 17.63
N LYS A 128 -0.77 10.87 16.69
CA LYS A 128 -0.91 9.61 15.98
C LYS A 128 -0.19 9.69 14.62
N VAL A 129 0.96 9.03 14.55
CA VAL A 129 1.79 9.00 13.34
C VAL A 129 1.45 7.81 12.44
N GLY A 130 1.85 7.90 11.18
CA GLY A 130 1.94 6.75 10.28
C GLY A 130 3.32 6.12 10.31
N TYR A 131 3.38 4.83 10.00
CA TYR A 131 4.62 4.07 9.92
C TYR A 131 4.85 3.52 8.51
N LEU A 132 6.11 3.39 8.15
CA LEU A 132 6.57 2.56 7.06
C LEU A 132 7.40 1.44 7.66
N PHE A 133 7.13 0.21 7.24
CA PHE A 133 7.91 -0.92 7.70
C PHE A 133 8.24 -1.87 6.54
N LYS A 134 9.29 -2.64 6.75
CA LYS A 134 9.76 -3.65 5.81
C LYS A 134 9.94 -4.97 6.55
N PHE A 135 9.36 -6.03 5.99
CA PHE A 135 9.62 -7.37 6.51
C PHE A 135 11.05 -7.81 6.25
N THR A 136 11.65 -8.41 7.25
CA THR A 136 13.00 -8.95 7.17
C THR A 136 13.04 -10.37 7.72
N ASP A 137 14.05 -11.11 7.32
CA ASP A 137 14.43 -12.36 7.98
C ASP A 137 15.36 -12.08 9.19
N ASP A 138 15.80 -13.16 9.85
CA ASP A 138 16.71 -13.05 11.00
C ASP A 138 18.09 -12.50 10.63
N ALA A 139 18.48 -12.56 9.35
CA ALA A 139 19.70 -11.97 8.83
C ALA A 139 19.53 -10.50 8.42
N GLY A 140 18.32 -9.93 8.57
CA GLY A 140 17.99 -8.56 8.19
C GLY A 140 17.72 -8.36 6.69
N MET A 141 17.63 -9.45 5.92
CA MET A 141 17.31 -9.38 4.48
C MET A 141 15.81 -9.20 4.27
N GLU A 142 15.44 -8.34 3.31
CA GLU A 142 14.03 -8.08 2.99
C GLU A 142 13.31 -9.35 2.52
N ARG A 143 12.11 -9.58 3.05
CA ARG A 143 11.20 -10.67 2.70
C ARG A 143 9.90 -10.13 2.15
N LYS A 144 9.37 -10.77 1.12
CA LYS A 144 8.03 -10.49 0.63
C LYS A 144 7.01 -11.39 1.31
N LEU A 145 6.07 -10.80 2.04
CA LEU A 145 5.00 -11.51 2.72
C LEU A 145 3.65 -10.94 2.29
N GLU A 146 2.66 -11.81 2.25
CA GLU A 146 1.25 -11.43 2.10
C GLU A 146 0.75 -10.87 3.43
N VAL A 147 -0.05 -9.80 3.38
CA VAL A 147 -0.61 -9.17 4.58
C VAL A 147 -2.11 -9.02 4.40
N MET A 148 -2.91 -9.64 5.26
CA MET A 148 -4.39 -9.48 5.26
C MET A 148 -5.01 -9.72 3.87
N GLY A 149 -4.54 -10.74 3.14
CA GLY A 149 -5.00 -11.06 1.79
C GLY A 149 -4.56 -10.08 0.69
N MET A 150 -3.68 -9.12 0.99
CA MET A 150 -3.09 -8.23 -0.01
C MET A 150 -1.82 -8.84 -0.61
N GLU A 151 -1.52 -8.52 -1.87
CA GLU A 151 -0.38 -9.06 -2.61
C GLU A 151 0.94 -8.89 -1.87
N LYS A 152 1.73 -9.98 -1.85
CA LYS A 152 3.01 -10.04 -1.14
C LYS A 152 3.99 -8.96 -1.57
N ASP A 153 4.52 -8.25 -0.62
CA ASP A 153 5.64 -7.33 -0.79
C ASP A 153 6.49 -7.28 0.49
N SER A 154 7.67 -6.68 0.40
CA SER A 154 8.50 -6.43 1.58
C SER A 154 8.08 -5.18 2.33
N THR A 155 7.55 -4.16 1.65
CA THR A 155 7.33 -2.82 2.19
C THR A 155 5.86 -2.47 2.31
N TRP A 156 5.46 -2.03 3.50
CA TRP A 156 4.08 -1.74 3.86
C TRP A 156 3.95 -0.43 4.61
N VAL A 157 2.73 0.09 4.66
CA VAL A 157 2.38 1.34 5.33
C VAL A 157 1.28 1.10 6.36
N LEU A 158 1.49 1.57 7.57
CA LEU A 158 0.43 1.78 8.56
C LEU A 158 0.09 3.28 8.58
N HIS A 159 -1.05 3.63 8.02
CA HIS A 159 -1.53 5.02 8.03
C HIS A 159 -2.34 5.30 9.28
N GLY A 160 -1.88 6.23 10.11
CA GLY A 160 -2.61 6.74 11.28
C GLY A 160 -3.49 7.93 10.88
N PRO A 161 -4.83 7.77 10.80
CA PRO A 161 -5.71 8.84 10.33
C PRO A 161 -6.00 9.88 11.43
N TYR A 162 -5.02 10.71 11.77
CA TYR A 162 -5.11 11.68 12.86
C TYR A 162 -6.06 12.85 12.58
N LEU A 163 -5.90 13.50 11.42
CA LEU A 163 -6.72 14.66 11.03
C LEU A 163 -8.09 14.26 10.49
N ASP A 164 -8.22 13.05 10.00
CA ASP A 164 -9.50 12.54 9.51
C ASP A 164 -10.30 11.93 10.65
N LYS A 165 -11.18 12.74 11.25
CA LYS A 165 -12.03 12.29 12.36
C LYS A 165 -13.11 11.29 11.94
N THR A 166 -13.32 11.10 10.64
CA THR A 166 -14.19 10.04 10.12
C THR A 166 -13.48 8.69 10.03
N LEU A 167 -12.14 8.70 10.06
CA LEU A 167 -11.24 7.55 9.88
C LEU A 167 -11.37 6.86 8.50
N MET A 168 -12.22 7.37 7.62
CA MET A 168 -12.67 6.68 6.39
C MET A 168 -11.98 7.16 5.11
N ARG A 169 -11.47 8.41 5.07
CA ARG A 169 -11.08 9.04 3.80
C ARG A 169 -10.07 8.24 3.01
N ASN A 170 -8.95 7.84 3.64
CA ASN A 170 -7.92 7.07 2.93
C ASN A 170 -8.45 5.71 2.49
N TYR A 171 -9.17 5.01 3.36
CA TYR A 171 -9.76 3.72 3.04
C TYR A 171 -10.74 3.83 1.86
N MET A 172 -11.66 4.79 1.91
CA MET A 172 -12.67 5.01 0.88
C MET A 172 -12.02 5.39 -0.46
N TRP A 173 -11.10 6.37 -0.46
CA TRP A 173 -10.49 6.85 -1.70
C TRP A 173 -9.62 5.80 -2.37
N TYR A 174 -8.86 5.01 -1.64
CA TYR A 174 -8.08 3.92 -2.22
C TYR A 174 -8.96 2.83 -2.82
N ASN A 175 -10.06 2.46 -2.14
CA ASN A 175 -11.00 1.50 -2.68
C ASN A 175 -11.71 2.04 -3.93
N LEU A 176 -12.14 3.31 -3.93
CA LEU A 176 -12.74 3.94 -5.09
C LEU A 176 -11.74 4.05 -6.26
N ALA A 177 -10.52 4.49 -5.99
CA ALA A 177 -9.46 4.55 -7.00
C ALA A 177 -9.20 3.18 -7.64
N GLY A 178 -9.18 2.12 -6.83
CA GLY A 178 -8.97 0.76 -7.33
C GLY A 178 -10.11 0.21 -8.20
N GLN A 179 -11.26 0.89 -8.25
CA GLN A 179 -12.35 0.53 -9.17
C GLN A 179 -12.25 1.23 -10.54
N ILE A 180 -11.51 2.34 -10.62
CA ILE A 180 -11.48 3.20 -11.82
C ILE A 180 -10.08 3.35 -12.40
N MET A 181 -9.03 3.00 -11.65
CA MET A 181 -7.63 3.07 -12.08
C MET A 181 -7.11 1.66 -12.33
N GLU A 182 -6.14 1.55 -13.23
CA GLU A 182 -5.45 0.29 -13.52
C GLU A 182 -4.79 -0.33 -12.28
N TRP A 183 -4.25 0.52 -11.41
CA TRP A 183 -3.73 0.11 -10.10
C TRP A 183 -3.96 1.20 -9.05
N ALA A 184 -4.30 0.79 -7.85
CA ALA A 184 -4.29 1.62 -6.66
C ALA A 184 -3.97 0.74 -5.44
N PRO A 185 -3.34 1.27 -4.39
CA PRO A 185 -3.01 0.50 -3.19
C PRO A 185 -4.23 -0.22 -2.62
N ASP A 186 -4.09 -1.50 -2.31
CA ASP A 186 -5.04 -2.20 -1.46
C ASP A 186 -4.91 -1.73 -0.02
N VAL A 187 -6.02 -1.71 0.69
CA VAL A 187 -6.10 -1.19 2.07
C VAL A 187 -6.97 -2.07 2.95
N ARG A 188 -6.59 -2.19 4.21
CA ARG A 188 -7.35 -2.87 5.26
C ARG A 188 -7.33 -2.04 6.54
N TYR A 189 -8.45 -1.98 7.23
CA TYR A 189 -8.45 -1.52 8.62
C TYR A 189 -7.81 -2.56 9.51
N CYS A 190 -7.08 -2.10 10.51
CA CYS A 190 -6.54 -2.93 11.58
C CYS A 190 -6.43 -2.13 12.88
N GLU A 191 -6.52 -2.84 13.99
CA GLU A 191 -6.19 -2.31 15.30
C GLU A 191 -4.70 -2.49 15.55
N VAL A 192 -4.05 -1.51 16.20
CA VAL A 192 -2.60 -1.56 16.40
C VAL A 192 -2.25 -1.46 17.88
N PHE A 193 -1.38 -2.36 18.32
CA PHE A 193 -0.65 -2.29 19.59
C PHE A 193 0.83 -2.03 19.31
N LEU A 194 1.43 -1.18 20.12
CA LEU A 194 2.87 -0.89 20.08
C LEU A 194 3.41 -1.00 21.51
N ASP A 195 4.36 -1.92 21.70
CA ASP A 195 4.95 -2.19 23.03
C ASP A 195 3.86 -2.34 24.11
N HIS A 196 2.84 -3.18 23.84
CA HIS A 196 1.68 -3.48 24.70
C HIS A 196 0.66 -2.34 24.85
N GLU A 197 0.89 -1.17 24.24
CA GLU A 197 -0.02 -0.04 24.31
C GLU A 197 -0.92 0.05 23.06
N TYR A 198 -2.23 0.16 23.28
CA TYR A 198 -3.20 0.31 22.20
C TYR A 198 -3.07 1.66 21.50
N GLN A 199 -2.78 1.65 20.23
CA GLN A 199 -2.62 2.85 19.37
C GLN A 199 -3.90 3.21 18.59
N GLY A 200 -4.93 2.37 18.66
CA GLY A 200 -6.20 2.58 17.96
C GLY A 200 -6.21 2.07 16.52
N LEU A 201 -7.23 2.49 15.77
CA LEU A 201 -7.48 2.08 14.40
C LEU A 201 -6.47 2.69 13.42
N TYR A 202 -5.88 1.84 12.59
CA TYR A 202 -5.00 2.21 11.47
C TYR A 202 -5.55 1.68 10.15
N VAL A 203 -4.99 2.18 9.07
CA VAL A 203 -5.19 1.62 7.73
C VAL A 203 -3.86 1.02 7.28
N MET A 204 -3.80 -0.32 7.22
CA MET A 204 -2.73 -1.04 6.55
C MET A 204 -2.88 -0.81 5.06
N ALA A 205 -1.83 -0.41 4.37
CA ALA A 205 -1.86 -0.10 2.96
C ALA A 205 -0.62 -0.62 2.25
N GLU A 206 -0.80 -1.00 1.00
CA GLU A 206 0.30 -1.28 0.09
C GLU A 206 1.14 -0.02 -0.13
N GLN A 207 2.46 -0.19 -0.15
CA GLN A 207 3.36 0.89 -0.56
C GLN A 207 3.25 1.11 -2.07
N ILE A 208 3.13 2.37 -2.50
CA ILE A 208 3.21 2.72 -3.92
C ILE A 208 4.64 2.45 -4.39
N SER A 209 4.81 1.39 -5.17
CA SER A 209 6.10 0.92 -5.67
C SER A 209 5.92 0.23 -7.03
N MET A 210 7.03 -0.02 -7.71
CA MET A 210 7.04 -0.83 -8.94
C MET A 210 7.29 -2.29 -8.61
N GLY A 211 6.60 -3.18 -9.31
CA GLY A 211 6.86 -4.61 -9.21
C GLY A 211 5.61 -5.46 -9.41
N GLU A 212 5.81 -6.75 -9.33
CA GLU A 212 4.74 -7.73 -9.37
C GLU A 212 3.75 -7.49 -8.23
N GLY A 213 2.46 -7.41 -8.54
CA GLY A 213 1.40 -7.08 -7.58
C GLY A 213 1.36 -5.62 -7.13
N ARG A 214 2.16 -4.76 -7.74
CA ARG A 214 2.20 -3.31 -7.59
C ARG A 214 2.03 -2.65 -8.96
N ILE A 215 2.60 -1.47 -9.17
CA ILE A 215 2.56 -0.82 -10.48
C ILE A 215 3.47 -1.59 -11.43
N GLU A 216 2.88 -2.26 -12.42
CA GLU A 216 3.62 -2.93 -13.47
C GLU A 216 4.07 -1.91 -14.52
N MET A 217 5.37 -1.74 -14.64
CA MET A 217 5.98 -0.78 -15.54
C MET A 217 7.19 -1.39 -16.24
N THR A 218 7.40 -0.98 -17.50
CA THR A 218 8.63 -1.28 -18.19
C THR A 218 9.80 -0.59 -17.51
N LYS A 219 10.81 -1.36 -17.10
CA LYS A 219 12.02 -0.80 -16.49
C LYS A 219 12.76 0.07 -17.49
N TYR A 220 13.13 1.27 -17.09
CA TYR A 220 13.96 2.14 -17.89
C TYR A 220 15.38 1.54 -18.08
N ASP A 221 15.79 1.41 -19.33
CA ASP A 221 17.08 0.83 -19.69
C ASP A 221 18.28 1.79 -19.55
N GLY A 222 18.00 3.07 -19.27
CA GLY A 222 19.00 4.14 -19.15
C GLY A 222 19.51 4.68 -20.48
N LYS A 223 18.92 4.29 -21.60
CA LYS A 223 19.38 4.67 -22.97
C LYS A 223 18.25 5.17 -23.86
N SER A 224 17.05 4.63 -23.69
CA SER A 224 15.89 5.00 -24.50
C SER A 224 15.41 6.41 -24.17
N ASN A 225 14.93 7.14 -25.18
CA ASN A 225 14.23 8.42 -24.98
C ASN A 225 12.74 8.22 -24.62
N ILE A 226 12.29 6.97 -24.52
CA ILE A 226 10.92 6.58 -24.18
C ILE A 226 10.99 5.61 -23.00
N SER A 227 10.20 5.86 -21.97
CA SER A 227 10.09 4.99 -20.81
C SER A 227 8.70 5.11 -20.20
N SER A 228 8.29 4.11 -19.44
CA SER A 228 7.26 4.31 -18.44
C SER A 228 7.74 5.32 -17.40
N TYR A 229 6.82 6.12 -16.85
CA TYR A 229 7.18 7.12 -15.86
C TYR A 229 6.10 7.29 -14.79
N ILE A 230 6.50 7.74 -13.61
CA ILE A 230 5.62 8.15 -12.52
C ILE A 230 5.89 9.62 -12.21
N VAL A 231 4.84 10.42 -12.26
CA VAL A 231 4.88 11.84 -11.90
C VAL A 231 4.01 12.04 -10.66
N CYS A 232 4.48 12.84 -9.74
CA CYS A 232 3.80 13.14 -8.48
C CYS A 232 3.60 14.65 -8.33
N ALA A 233 2.36 15.07 -8.03
CA ALA A 233 2.05 16.42 -7.60
C ALA A 233 2.03 16.44 -6.06
N ASP A 234 3.14 16.81 -5.45
CA ASP A 234 3.29 16.90 -4.00
C ASP A 234 4.05 18.20 -3.63
N ARG A 235 4.26 18.39 -2.34
CA ARG A 235 5.17 19.42 -1.85
C ARG A 235 6.59 19.14 -2.32
N GLU A 236 7.44 20.18 -2.37
CA GLU A 236 8.84 19.99 -2.75
C GLU A 236 9.46 18.85 -1.94
N SER A 237 10.06 17.92 -2.68
CA SER A 237 10.79 16.80 -2.08
C SER A 237 12.06 17.34 -1.41
N VAL A 238 12.40 16.70 -0.29
CA VAL A 238 13.69 16.95 0.38
C VAL A 238 14.85 16.25 -0.31
N ASN A 239 14.58 15.36 -1.25
CA ASN A 239 15.55 14.62 -2.03
C ASN A 239 15.89 15.34 -3.34
N ASP A 240 17.03 15.00 -3.95
CA ASP A 240 17.33 15.43 -5.30
C ASP A 240 16.39 14.73 -6.27
N VAL A 241 15.52 15.51 -6.89
CA VAL A 241 14.48 15.01 -7.80
C VAL A 241 14.45 15.87 -9.05
N GLN A 242 13.99 15.28 -10.15
CA GLN A 242 13.73 16.02 -11.38
C GLN A 242 12.33 16.62 -11.32
N TYR A 243 12.24 17.91 -11.51
CA TYR A 243 10.99 18.63 -11.64
C TYR A 243 10.65 18.94 -13.10
N LEU A 244 9.34 18.92 -13.40
CA LEU A 244 8.79 19.37 -14.68
C LEU A 244 8.24 20.78 -14.50
N ASP A 245 9.00 21.79 -14.95
CA ASP A 245 8.68 23.19 -14.69
C ASP A 245 7.53 23.74 -15.55
N ASN A 246 7.34 23.19 -16.75
CA ASN A 246 6.42 23.74 -17.76
C ASN A 246 4.97 23.30 -17.60
N PHE A 247 4.67 22.30 -16.79
CA PHE A 247 3.32 21.75 -16.64
C PHE A 247 2.52 22.41 -15.50
N THR A 248 3.18 22.92 -14.48
CA THR A 248 2.56 23.29 -13.21
C THR A 248 1.93 24.66 -13.17
N SER A 249 2.42 25.62 -13.96
CA SER A 249 1.90 27.00 -13.93
C SER A 249 0.52 27.13 -14.57
N TYR A 250 0.14 26.26 -15.50
CA TYR A 250 -1.09 26.37 -16.29
C TYR A 250 -2.22 25.45 -15.82
N ALA A 251 -1.91 24.19 -15.51
CA ALA A 251 -2.94 23.17 -15.30
C ALA A 251 -3.49 23.13 -13.87
N LEU A 252 -2.68 23.37 -12.86
CA LEU A 252 -3.06 23.09 -11.47
C LEU A 252 -3.30 24.33 -10.60
N ARG A 253 -2.96 25.54 -11.04
CA ARG A 253 -2.98 26.77 -10.23
C ARG A 253 -2.34 26.62 -8.84
N ILE A 254 -1.48 25.61 -8.68
CA ILE A 254 -0.78 25.28 -7.46
C ILE A 254 0.66 25.75 -7.66
N ASN A 255 1.22 26.43 -6.67
CA ASN A 255 2.66 26.79 -6.64
C ASN A 255 3.53 25.55 -6.37
N GLY A 256 3.19 24.41 -6.99
CA GLY A 256 3.89 23.14 -6.84
C GLY A 256 4.43 22.66 -8.18
N LYS A 257 5.61 22.10 -8.16
CA LYS A 257 6.23 21.47 -9.31
C LYS A 257 5.81 20.00 -9.38
N LEU A 258 5.64 19.46 -10.60
CA LEU A 258 5.48 18.02 -10.77
C LEU A 258 6.85 17.37 -10.60
N GLU A 259 6.93 16.42 -9.69
CA GLU A 259 8.14 15.65 -9.43
C GLU A 259 8.11 14.34 -10.22
N VAL A 260 9.19 14.01 -10.94
CA VAL A 260 9.34 12.69 -11.57
C VAL A 260 9.87 11.71 -10.53
N LYS A 261 9.03 10.79 -10.12
CA LYS A 261 9.38 9.72 -9.17
C LYS A 261 10.08 8.55 -9.85
N TYR A 262 9.75 8.29 -11.11
CA TYR A 262 10.41 7.27 -11.91
C TYR A 262 10.52 7.73 -13.38
N PRO A 263 11.65 7.51 -14.05
CA PRO A 263 12.94 7.05 -13.50
C PRO A 263 13.50 8.00 -12.44
N GLY A 264 14.31 7.48 -11.49
CA GLY A 264 14.92 8.33 -10.46
C GLY A 264 15.86 9.38 -11.08
N ALA A 265 16.04 10.51 -10.39
CA ALA A 265 16.75 11.71 -10.86
C ALA A 265 18.16 11.42 -11.42
N SER A 266 18.87 10.43 -10.86
CA SER A 266 20.22 10.04 -11.33
C SER A 266 20.23 9.32 -12.69
N ARG A 267 19.08 8.89 -13.21
CA ARG A 267 18.96 8.13 -14.46
C ARG A 267 18.16 8.85 -15.54
N ILE A 268 17.46 9.92 -15.19
CA ILE A 268 16.66 10.67 -16.16
C ILE A 268 17.58 11.54 -17.05
N THR A 269 17.32 11.52 -18.35
CA THR A 269 18.04 12.36 -19.32
C THR A 269 17.22 13.59 -19.69
N PRO A 270 17.84 14.66 -20.24
CA PRO A 270 17.10 15.83 -20.73
C PRO A 270 16.06 15.45 -21.80
N GLU A 271 16.38 14.53 -22.71
CA GLU A 271 15.50 14.05 -23.77
C GLU A 271 14.29 13.33 -23.20
N LEU A 272 14.50 12.49 -22.14
CA LEU A 272 13.42 11.83 -21.46
C LEU A 272 12.55 12.82 -20.67
N THR A 273 13.16 13.84 -20.06
CA THR A 273 12.41 14.90 -19.39
C THR A 273 11.52 15.65 -20.39
N GLU A 274 12.03 15.97 -21.58
CA GLU A 274 11.24 16.59 -22.64
C GLU A 274 10.09 15.67 -23.09
N TYR A 275 10.35 14.37 -23.25
CA TYR A 275 9.31 13.39 -23.60
C TYR A 275 8.19 13.34 -22.55
N ILE A 276 8.52 13.30 -21.27
CA ILE A 276 7.54 13.27 -20.17
C ILE A 276 6.73 14.58 -20.07
N SER A 277 7.34 15.71 -20.50
CA SER A 277 6.72 17.05 -20.44
C SER A 277 5.73 17.34 -21.55
N ARG A 278 5.68 16.51 -22.59
CA ARG A 278 4.76 16.64 -23.75
C ARG A 278 3.38 16.11 -23.43
#